data_72222cb8896a9722233d0580613b4835
#
_entry.id   72222cb8896a9722233d0580613b4835
#
_cell.length_a   1.000
_cell.length_b   1.000
_cell.length_c   1.000
_cell.angle_alpha   90.00
_cell.angle_beta   90.00
_cell.angle_gamma   90.00
#
_symmetry.space_group_name_H-M   'P 1'
#
loop_
_entity.id
_entity.type
_entity.pdbx_description
1 polymer ?
#
loop_
_entity_poly.entity_id
_entity_poly.type
_entity_poly.pdbx_seq_one_letter_code
_entity_poly.pdbx_strand_id
1 'polypeptide(L)'
;MRSLLATILLVAFLATPLAAQELTGTLLQIKQTGKFKIGYRQDQPPMSFLDKDSTPAGYSIDLCKLIAAEVETKIGGTVAIEYVPVTAAERFNALSDNRIDILCGSTTKTLSRGELVDFTQLTFVTGAAFMILKDTKIMNNFNGKKIGVVKGTTTEAALRGLFQETAINADIVLLNATAAGRTALEKGEIDAFAADQVVLIGQALAAANQENFAILPNVFTYEPFALAVRRNDADFRLVADRVISRLYRTKQIVKTYDKWFGKFSPQMPQAFTALIQINAIPE
;
A
#
# COMPACT_ATOMS: atom_id res chain seq x y z
N MET A 1 7.43 -84.61 5.72
CA MET A 1 8.18 -83.41 6.14
C MET A 1 8.19 -82.45 4.95
N ARG A 2 7.37 -81.40 4.96
CA ARG A 2 7.27 -80.37 3.89
C ARG A 2 7.74 -79.06 4.50
N SER A 3 8.92 -78.59 4.05
CA SER A 3 9.48 -77.27 4.42
C SER A 3 8.76 -76.19 3.68
N LEU A 4 8.10 -75.29 4.43
CA LEU A 4 7.61 -74.03 3.88
C LEU A 4 8.76 -73.01 3.96
N LEU A 5 9.26 -72.59 2.80
CA LEU A 5 10.12 -71.39 2.68
C LEU A 5 9.20 -70.15 2.65
N ALA A 6 9.27 -69.35 3.70
CA ALA A 6 8.61 -68.04 3.73
C ALA A 6 9.55 -67.01 3.07
N THR A 7 9.18 -66.53 1.90
CA THR A 7 9.87 -65.44 1.21
C THR A 7 9.41 -64.10 1.79
N ILE A 8 10.25 -63.41 2.57
CA ILE A 8 9.99 -62.06 3.06
C ILE A 8 10.30 -61.09 1.95
N LEU A 9 9.27 -60.49 1.39
CA LEU A 9 9.38 -59.42 0.40
C LEU A 9 9.67 -58.11 1.11
N LEU A 10 10.93 -57.63 1.08
CA LEU A 10 11.35 -56.36 1.63
C LEU A 10 10.93 -55.22 0.67
N VAL A 11 9.80 -54.58 0.94
CA VAL A 11 9.39 -53.37 0.20
C VAL A 11 10.20 -52.20 0.66
N ALA A 12 11.25 -51.83 -0.10
CA ALA A 12 12.00 -50.61 0.10
C ALA A 12 11.12 -49.43 -0.30
N PHE A 13 10.62 -48.68 0.67
CA PHE A 13 9.99 -47.37 0.45
C PHE A 13 11.11 -46.39 -0.02
N LEU A 14 11.19 -46.17 -1.33
CA LEU A 14 11.94 -45.08 -1.91
C LEU A 14 11.25 -43.77 -1.49
N ALA A 15 11.69 -43.18 -0.37
CA ALA A 15 11.35 -41.81 -0.03
C ALA A 15 11.97 -40.93 -1.12
N THR A 16 11.16 -40.53 -2.11
CA THR A 16 11.57 -39.46 -3.06
C THR A 16 11.80 -38.21 -2.23
N PRO A 17 12.99 -37.59 -2.27
CA PRO A 17 13.19 -36.32 -1.61
C PRO A 17 12.16 -35.34 -2.18
N LEU A 18 11.34 -34.77 -1.32
CA LEU A 18 10.46 -33.67 -1.70
C LEU A 18 11.36 -32.56 -2.21
N ALA A 19 11.46 -32.41 -3.53
CA ALA A 19 12.29 -31.37 -4.12
C ALA A 19 11.85 -30.03 -3.54
N ALA A 20 12.70 -29.40 -2.75
CA ALA A 20 12.45 -28.05 -2.28
C ALA A 20 12.20 -27.19 -3.53
N GLN A 21 11.04 -26.55 -3.59
CA GLN A 21 10.68 -25.68 -4.70
C GLN A 21 11.80 -24.66 -4.90
N GLU A 22 12.42 -24.65 -6.09
CA GLU A 22 13.49 -23.71 -6.40
C GLU A 22 12.95 -22.28 -6.27
N LEU A 23 13.74 -21.43 -5.62
CA LEU A 23 13.38 -20.01 -5.50
C LEU A 23 13.57 -19.34 -6.86
N THR A 24 12.61 -18.49 -7.23
CA THR A 24 12.64 -17.73 -8.48
C THR A 24 12.43 -16.22 -8.19
N GLY A 25 12.59 -15.38 -9.22
CA GLY A 25 12.26 -13.97 -9.16
C GLY A 25 12.88 -13.22 -7.99
N THR A 26 12.05 -12.45 -7.30
CA THR A 26 12.46 -11.63 -6.15
C THR A 26 12.99 -12.47 -4.98
N LEU A 27 12.42 -13.65 -4.71
CA LEU A 27 12.89 -14.51 -3.61
C LEU A 27 14.30 -15.00 -3.84
N LEU A 28 14.64 -15.40 -5.06
CA LEU A 28 16.01 -15.80 -5.43
C LEU A 28 16.98 -14.62 -5.32
N GLN A 29 16.60 -13.45 -5.84
CA GLN A 29 17.40 -12.22 -5.77
C GLN A 29 17.70 -11.84 -4.30
N ILE A 30 16.68 -11.87 -3.42
CA ILE A 30 16.85 -11.57 -1.99
C ILE A 30 17.78 -12.60 -1.33
N LYS A 31 17.62 -13.89 -1.63
CA LYS A 31 18.51 -14.94 -1.10
C LYS A 31 19.96 -14.72 -1.51
N GLN A 32 20.21 -14.31 -2.75
CA GLN A 32 21.55 -14.07 -3.28
C GLN A 32 22.21 -12.81 -2.71
N THR A 33 21.42 -11.76 -2.48
CA THR A 33 21.92 -10.44 -2.06
C THR A 33 21.89 -10.22 -0.55
N GLY A 34 21.06 -10.97 0.18
CA GLY A 34 20.75 -10.73 1.59
C GLY A 34 19.99 -9.43 1.85
N LYS A 35 19.39 -8.81 0.80
CA LYS A 35 18.76 -7.50 0.87
C LYS A 35 17.30 -7.57 0.45
N PHE A 36 16.43 -6.92 1.23
CA PHE A 36 15.03 -6.73 0.91
C PHE A 36 14.75 -5.23 0.77
N LYS A 37 14.47 -4.77 -0.45
CA LYS A 37 14.33 -3.36 -0.78
C LYS A 37 12.87 -2.93 -0.73
N ILE A 38 12.53 -2.14 0.29
CA ILE A 38 11.19 -1.57 0.47
C ILE A 38 11.12 -0.18 -0.16
N GLY A 39 10.35 -0.05 -1.25
CA GLY A 39 9.97 1.24 -1.81
C GLY A 39 8.92 1.92 -0.92
N TYR A 40 9.16 3.17 -0.52
CA TYR A 40 8.27 3.87 0.40
C TYR A 40 8.04 5.32 -0.01
N ARG A 41 6.93 5.92 0.50
CA ARG A 41 6.63 7.34 0.36
C ARG A 41 7.08 8.08 1.61
N GLN A 42 7.71 9.25 1.42
CA GLN A 42 8.26 10.01 2.53
C GLN A 42 7.24 10.90 3.25
N ASP A 43 6.07 11.10 2.66
CA ASP A 43 5.15 12.17 3.01
C ASP A 43 3.66 11.78 3.01
N GLN A 44 3.35 10.51 3.24
CA GLN A 44 1.95 10.02 3.25
C GLN A 44 1.56 9.38 4.60
N PRO A 45 1.61 10.13 5.73
CA PRO A 45 1.06 9.63 6.96
C PRO A 45 -0.45 9.37 6.79
N PRO A 46 -1.00 8.34 7.44
CA PRO A 46 -0.36 7.34 8.29
C PRO A 46 0.12 6.10 7.53
N MET A 47 0.08 6.09 6.17
CA MET A 47 0.34 4.93 5.33
C MET A 47 1.83 4.64 5.17
N SER A 48 2.60 5.66 4.75
CA SER A 48 4.05 5.55 4.47
C SER A 48 4.66 6.94 4.53
N PHE A 49 5.58 7.17 5.48
CA PHE A 49 6.17 8.48 5.71
C PHE A 49 7.49 8.37 6.49
N LEU A 50 8.22 9.45 6.61
CA LEU A 50 9.32 9.59 7.56
C LEU A 50 8.78 10.08 8.90
N ASP A 51 9.09 9.36 9.98
CA ASP A 51 8.77 9.79 11.33
C ASP A 51 9.68 10.94 11.81
N LYS A 52 9.54 11.34 13.07
CA LYS A 52 10.34 12.41 13.68
C LYS A 52 11.85 12.12 13.72
N ASP A 53 12.22 10.84 13.69
CA ASP A 53 13.60 10.36 13.71
C ASP A 53 14.12 10.09 12.28
N SER A 54 13.41 10.57 11.25
CA SER A 54 13.69 10.34 9.83
C SER A 54 13.72 8.87 9.43
N THR A 55 12.97 8.03 10.17
CA THR A 55 12.86 6.60 9.91
C THR A 55 11.57 6.29 9.14
N PRO A 56 11.62 5.45 8.09
CA PRO A 56 10.42 5.03 7.37
C PRO A 56 9.42 4.31 8.29
N ALA A 57 8.21 4.85 8.35
CA ALA A 57 7.15 4.42 9.23
C ALA A 57 5.79 4.45 8.52
N GLY A 58 4.78 3.80 9.09
CA GLY A 58 3.41 3.81 8.59
C GLY A 58 2.78 2.44 8.52
N TYR A 59 1.47 2.43 8.28
CA TYR A 59 0.67 1.21 8.19
C TYR A 59 1.23 0.23 7.14
N SER A 60 1.49 0.69 5.92
CA SER A 60 2.02 -0.13 4.84
C SER A 60 3.46 -0.58 5.12
N ILE A 61 4.26 0.23 5.83
CA ILE A 61 5.62 -0.12 6.23
C ILE A 61 5.59 -1.27 7.25
N ASP A 62 4.68 -1.23 8.23
CA ASP A 62 4.55 -2.33 9.20
C ASP A 62 4.13 -3.64 8.52
N LEU A 63 3.22 -3.60 7.54
CA LEU A 63 2.88 -4.79 6.75
C LEU A 63 4.09 -5.34 5.99
N CYS A 64 4.89 -4.47 5.38
CA CYS A 64 6.07 -4.89 4.62
C CYS A 64 7.19 -5.45 5.52
N LYS A 65 7.32 -4.98 6.76
CA LYS A 65 8.23 -5.60 7.75
C LYS A 65 7.80 -7.03 8.10
N LEU A 66 6.49 -7.28 8.21
CA LEU A 66 5.97 -8.64 8.44
C LEU A 66 6.19 -9.54 7.22
N ILE A 67 6.09 -8.99 6.01
CA ILE A 67 6.42 -9.71 4.77
C ILE A 67 7.92 -10.03 4.73
N ALA A 68 8.80 -9.11 5.13
CA ALA A 68 10.24 -9.35 5.21
C ALA A 68 10.57 -10.56 6.13
N ALA A 69 9.95 -10.64 7.30
CA ALA A 69 10.12 -11.77 8.22
C ALA A 69 9.64 -13.11 7.62
N GLU A 70 8.57 -13.10 6.83
CA GLU A 70 8.11 -14.30 6.11
C GLU A 70 9.07 -14.69 4.97
N VAL A 71 9.63 -13.70 4.27
CA VAL A 71 10.67 -13.92 3.26
C VAL A 71 11.88 -14.60 3.88
N GLU A 72 12.37 -14.16 5.05
CA GLU A 72 13.45 -14.81 5.79
C GLU A 72 13.16 -16.29 6.03
N THR A 73 11.94 -16.61 6.47
CA THR A 73 11.50 -17.99 6.67
C THR A 73 11.52 -18.77 5.35
N LYS A 74 11.00 -18.18 4.26
CA LYS A 74 10.91 -18.84 2.95
C LYS A 74 12.25 -19.12 2.31
N ILE A 75 13.24 -18.20 2.47
CA ILE A 75 14.58 -18.36 1.87
C ILE A 75 15.55 -19.13 2.78
N GLY A 76 15.18 -19.34 4.06
CA GLY A 76 16.04 -19.99 5.06
C GLY A 76 17.24 -19.15 5.45
N GLY A 77 17.07 -17.82 5.63
CA GLY A 77 18.15 -16.89 5.96
C GLY A 77 17.63 -15.53 6.41
N THR A 78 18.50 -14.68 6.91
CA THR A 78 18.18 -13.31 7.33
C THR A 78 18.28 -12.32 6.16
N VAL A 79 17.52 -11.22 6.22
CA VAL A 79 17.58 -10.14 5.23
C VAL A 79 17.84 -8.79 5.88
N ALA A 80 18.65 -7.95 5.24
CA ALA A 80 18.77 -6.54 5.56
C ALA A 80 17.68 -5.76 4.83
N ILE A 81 16.82 -5.06 5.57
CA ILE A 81 15.81 -4.17 4.95
C ILE A 81 16.51 -2.89 4.49
N GLU A 82 16.41 -2.60 3.19
CA GLU A 82 16.82 -1.33 2.58
C GLU A 82 15.59 -0.51 2.22
N TYR A 83 15.49 0.71 2.73
CA TYR A 83 14.39 1.61 2.40
C TYR A 83 14.79 2.53 1.25
N VAL A 84 13.99 2.52 0.18
CA VAL A 84 14.22 3.32 -1.02
C VAL A 84 13.05 4.29 -1.19
N PRO A 85 13.27 5.60 -1.08
CA PRO A 85 12.21 6.57 -1.31
C PRO A 85 11.79 6.60 -2.77
N VAL A 86 10.48 6.66 -3.02
CA VAL A 86 9.91 6.76 -4.37
C VAL A 86 8.80 7.80 -4.44
N THR A 87 8.74 8.51 -5.57
CA THR A 87 7.64 9.42 -5.88
C THR A 87 6.42 8.69 -6.44
N ALA A 88 5.27 9.36 -6.52
CA ALA A 88 4.09 8.81 -7.19
C ALA A 88 4.33 8.51 -8.68
N ALA A 89 5.17 9.31 -9.34
CA ALA A 89 5.42 9.19 -10.77
C ALA A 89 6.36 8.02 -11.12
N GLU A 90 7.36 7.75 -10.27
CA GLU A 90 8.42 6.77 -10.59
C GLU A 90 8.25 5.39 -9.93
N ARG A 91 7.31 5.24 -8.99
CA ARG A 91 7.20 4.06 -8.13
C ARG A 91 7.07 2.73 -8.88
N PHE A 92 6.38 2.71 -10.03
CA PHE A 92 6.23 1.49 -10.82
C PHE A 92 7.50 1.16 -11.61
N ASN A 93 8.17 2.17 -12.16
CA ASN A 93 9.48 1.97 -12.79
C ASN A 93 10.52 1.48 -11.77
N ALA A 94 10.44 1.94 -10.51
CA ALA A 94 11.32 1.45 -9.46
C ALA A 94 11.19 -0.07 -9.21
N LEU A 95 9.98 -0.65 -9.40
CA LEU A 95 9.77 -2.11 -9.35
C LEU A 95 10.35 -2.80 -10.59
N SER A 96 10.03 -2.33 -11.81
CA SER A 96 10.50 -2.92 -13.06
C SER A 96 12.02 -2.87 -13.20
N ASP A 97 12.64 -1.80 -12.71
CA ASP A 97 14.09 -1.58 -12.76
C ASP A 97 14.85 -2.28 -11.60
N ASN A 98 14.19 -3.11 -10.80
CA ASN A 98 14.77 -3.78 -9.61
C ASN A 98 15.39 -2.83 -8.59
N ARG A 99 14.98 -1.56 -8.55
CA ARG A 99 15.40 -0.60 -7.51
C ARG A 99 14.73 -0.89 -6.18
N ILE A 100 13.51 -1.46 -6.21
CA ILE A 100 12.75 -1.93 -5.06
C ILE A 100 12.18 -3.32 -5.32
N ASP A 101 11.89 -4.07 -4.26
CA ASP A 101 11.31 -5.41 -4.33
C ASP A 101 9.79 -5.38 -4.09
N ILE A 102 9.35 -4.47 -3.24
CA ILE A 102 7.95 -4.24 -2.92
C ILE A 102 7.69 -2.75 -2.71
N LEU A 103 6.54 -2.27 -3.15
CA LEU A 103 6.10 -0.89 -2.95
C LEU A 103 5.11 -0.81 -1.77
N CYS A 104 5.50 -0.10 -0.72
CA CYS A 104 4.79 -0.01 0.56
C CYS A 104 4.28 1.41 0.80
N GLY A 105 3.07 1.69 0.34
CA GLY A 105 2.47 3.02 0.46
C GLY A 105 0.94 2.99 0.28
N SER A 106 0.38 4.13 -0.10
CA SER A 106 -1.03 4.30 -0.46
C SER A 106 -1.19 4.14 -1.98
N THR A 107 -1.06 2.91 -2.48
CA THR A 107 -1.14 2.67 -3.92
C THR A 107 -2.44 1.96 -4.28
N THR A 108 -3.28 2.63 -5.02
CA THR A 108 -4.54 2.10 -5.53
C THR A 108 -4.29 1.02 -6.57
N LYS A 109 -4.86 -0.14 -6.38
CA LYS A 109 -4.91 -1.22 -7.36
C LYS A 109 -5.93 -0.86 -8.44
N THR A 110 -5.46 -0.77 -9.69
CA THR A 110 -6.32 -0.58 -10.87
C THR A 110 -5.97 -1.57 -11.96
N LEU A 111 -6.89 -1.82 -12.89
CA LEU A 111 -6.64 -2.72 -14.02
C LEU A 111 -5.47 -2.24 -14.89
N SER A 112 -5.44 -0.94 -15.21
CA SER A 112 -4.36 -0.35 -16.02
C SER A 112 -2.99 -0.44 -15.34
N ARG A 113 -2.92 -0.25 -14.02
CA ARG A 113 -1.66 -0.44 -13.25
C ARG A 113 -1.25 -1.90 -13.19
N GLY A 114 -2.23 -2.84 -13.26
CA GLY A 114 -1.98 -4.27 -13.37
C GLY A 114 -1.28 -4.69 -14.67
N GLU A 115 -1.23 -3.82 -15.67
CA GLU A 115 -0.41 -4.03 -16.86
C GLU A 115 1.09 -3.80 -16.63
N LEU A 116 1.42 -3.02 -15.59
CA LEU A 116 2.79 -2.62 -15.25
C LEU A 116 3.37 -3.43 -14.10
N VAL A 117 2.57 -3.77 -13.11
CA VAL A 117 2.96 -4.43 -11.86
C VAL A 117 1.91 -5.44 -11.41
N ASP A 118 2.27 -6.36 -10.54
CA ASP A 118 1.30 -7.18 -9.82
C ASP A 118 0.97 -6.55 -8.47
N PHE A 119 -0.22 -6.81 -7.99
CA PHE A 119 -0.69 -6.33 -6.69
C PHE A 119 -0.99 -7.52 -5.76
N THR A 120 -0.71 -7.32 -4.49
CA THR A 120 -1.16 -8.21 -3.43
C THR A 120 -2.68 -8.17 -3.28
N GLN A 121 -3.20 -8.94 -2.33
CA GLN A 121 -4.52 -8.70 -1.78
C GLN A 121 -4.63 -7.26 -1.27
N LEU A 122 -5.87 -6.76 -1.18
CA LEU A 122 -6.12 -5.41 -0.70
C LEU A 122 -5.67 -5.26 0.75
N THR A 123 -5.02 -4.15 1.04
CA THR A 123 -4.51 -3.82 2.38
C THR A 123 -5.31 -2.73 3.06
N PHE A 124 -6.01 -1.90 2.28
CA PHE A 124 -6.84 -0.81 2.79
C PHE A 124 -7.89 -0.42 1.75
N VAL A 125 -8.89 0.37 2.17
CA VAL A 125 -9.89 0.97 1.28
C VAL A 125 -10.21 2.38 1.75
N THR A 126 -10.26 3.31 0.80
CA THR A 126 -10.60 4.71 1.01
C THR A 126 -11.25 5.29 -0.25
N GLY A 127 -11.41 6.58 -0.34
CA GLY A 127 -11.76 7.33 -1.53
C GLY A 127 -11.02 8.65 -1.55
N ALA A 128 -10.90 9.30 -2.71
CA ALA A 128 -10.36 10.64 -2.81
C ALA A 128 -11.38 11.67 -2.32
N ALA A 129 -10.89 12.69 -1.62
CA ALA A 129 -11.66 13.79 -1.07
C ALA A 129 -10.91 15.11 -1.26
N PHE A 130 -11.48 16.19 -0.76
CA PHE A 130 -10.85 17.51 -0.77
C PHE A 130 -10.53 17.96 0.65
N MET A 131 -9.34 18.52 0.86
CA MET A 131 -8.95 19.26 2.04
C MET A 131 -8.92 20.75 1.71
N ILE A 132 -9.51 21.56 2.58
CA ILE A 132 -9.62 23.01 2.47
C ILE A 132 -9.21 23.67 3.80
N LEU A 133 -8.92 24.96 3.77
CA LEU A 133 -8.89 25.74 5.00
C LEU A 133 -10.32 26.02 5.49
N LYS A 134 -10.57 25.92 6.79
CA LYS A 134 -11.92 26.06 7.39
C LYS A 134 -12.58 27.40 7.10
N ASP A 135 -11.76 28.45 7.03
CA ASP A 135 -12.26 29.82 6.83
C ASP A 135 -12.64 30.11 5.35
N THR A 136 -12.42 29.12 4.47
CA THR A 136 -12.79 29.27 3.06
C THR A 136 -14.26 28.90 2.86
N LYS A 137 -14.97 29.71 2.05
CA LYS A 137 -16.39 29.48 1.70
C LYS A 137 -16.54 28.45 0.55
N ILE A 138 -15.56 27.56 0.37
CA ILE A 138 -15.63 26.52 -0.66
C ILE A 138 -16.49 25.37 -0.11
N MET A 139 -17.79 25.45 -0.32
CA MET A 139 -18.72 24.36 -0.03
C MET A 139 -19.12 23.67 -1.33
N ASN A 140 -18.23 22.86 -1.89
CA ASN A 140 -18.42 22.11 -3.16
C ASN A 140 -18.56 22.99 -4.44
N ASN A 141 -18.29 24.28 -4.38
CA ASN A 141 -18.22 25.14 -5.56
C ASN A 141 -16.75 25.40 -5.93
N PHE A 142 -16.24 24.63 -6.88
CA PHE A 142 -14.85 24.72 -7.33
C PHE A 142 -14.67 25.62 -8.57
N ASN A 143 -15.70 26.25 -9.11
CA ASN A 143 -15.57 27.16 -10.25
C ASN A 143 -14.64 28.33 -9.96
N GLY A 144 -13.67 28.55 -10.86
CA GLY A 144 -12.64 29.57 -10.72
C GLY A 144 -11.63 29.32 -9.60
N LYS A 145 -11.55 28.09 -9.08
CA LYS A 145 -10.67 27.70 -8.00
C LYS A 145 -9.45 26.96 -8.49
N LYS A 146 -8.36 27.03 -7.73
CA LYS A 146 -7.12 26.29 -7.93
C LYS A 146 -7.13 25.04 -7.06
N ILE A 147 -7.14 23.86 -7.67
CA ILE A 147 -7.19 22.58 -6.97
C ILE A 147 -5.86 21.87 -7.15
N GLY A 148 -5.12 21.72 -6.04
CA GLY A 148 -3.87 20.97 -6.02
C GLY A 148 -4.13 19.45 -6.03
N VAL A 149 -3.32 18.71 -6.78
CA VAL A 149 -3.33 17.25 -6.79
C VAL A 149 -1.94 16.71 -7.11
N VAL A 150 -1.57 15.57 -6.56
CA VAL A 150 -0.26 14.97 -6.83
C VAL A 150 -0.27 14.28 -8.20
N LYS A 151 0.69 14.62 -9.05
CA LYS A 151 0.88 14.07 -10.38
C LYS A 151 1.05 12.53 -10.36
N GLY A 152 0.42 11.84 -11.31
CA GLY A 152 0.54 10.38 -11.48
C GLY A 152 -0.30 9.57 -10.48
N THR A 153 -1.26 10.21 -9.80
CA THR A 153 -2.23 9.55 -8.92
C THR A 153 -3.54 9.22 -9.63
N THR A 154 -4.30 8.29 -9.08
CA THR A 154 -5.69 8.03 -9.50
C THR A 154 -6.57 9.24 -9.24
N THR A 155 -6.30 9.96 -8.16
CA THR A 155 -7.00 11.20 -7.81
C THR A 155 -6.85 12.27 -8.90
N GLU A 156 -5.66 12.42 -9.51
CA GLU A 156 -5.48 13.35 -10.64
C GLU A 156 -6.39 12.99 -11.82
N ALA A 157 -6.40 11.73 -12.23
CA ALA A 157 -7.20 11.27 -13.34
C ALA A 157 -8.71 11.44 -13.05
N ALA A 158 -9.15 11.04 -11.85
CA ALA A 158 -10.54 11.17 -11.43
C ALA A 158 -10.99 12.63 -11.30
N LEU A 159 -10.10 13.52 -10.82
CA LEU A 159 -10.40 14.95 -10.69
C LEU A 159 -10.66 15.58 -12.07
N ARG A 160 -9.86 15.25 -13.08
CA ARG A 160 -10.03 15.70 -14.45
C ARG A 160 -11.37 15.23 -15.02
N GLY A 161 -11.70 13.95 -14.83
CA GLY A 161 -13.00 13.38 -15.25
C GLY A 161 -14.18 14.06 -14.55
N LEU A 162 -14.10 14.20 -13.23
CA LEU A 162 -15.16 14.86 -12.44
C LEU A 162 -15.45 16.28 -12.92
N PHE A 163 -14.42 17.09 -13.16
CA PHE A 163 -14.60 18.47 -13.59
C PHE A 163 -15.14 18.56 -15.02
N GLN A 164 -14.76 17.65 -15.90
CA GLN A 164 -15.30 17.55 -17.24
C GLN A 164 -16.79 17.14 -17.22
N GLU A 165 -17.15 16.12 -16.46
CA GLU A 165 -18.53 15.61 -16.35
C GLU A 165 -19.49 16.61 -15.71
N THR A 166 -19.00 17.37 -14.72
CA THR A 166 -19.80 18.35 -13.98
C THR A 166 -19.72 19.76 -14.53
N ALA A 167 -18.99 19.98 -15.64
CA ALA A 167 -18.73 21.29 -16.24
C ALA A 167 -18.13 22.31 -15.22
N ILE A 168 -17.37 21.84 -14.25
CA ILE A 168 -16.65 22.70 -13.30
C ILE A 168 -15.41 23.28 -14.00
N ASN A 169 -15.33 24.60 -14.06
CA ASN A 169 -14.16 25.32 -14.56
C ASN A 169 -13.23 25.68 -13.41
N ALA A 170 -12.26 24.80 -13.12
CA ALA A 170 -11.26 24.97 -12.07
C ALA A 170 -9.86 24.69 -12.62
N ASP A 171 -8.84 25.36 -12.07
CA ASP A 171 -7.45 25.15 -12.42
C ASP A 171 -6.87 23.99 -11.64
N ILE A 172 -6.39 22.95 -12.32
CA ILE A 172 -5.71 21.82 -11.69
C ILE A 172 -4.21 22.13 -11.56
N VAL A 173 -3.73 22.27 -10.32
CA VAL A 173 -2.33 22.52 -10.00
C VAL A 173 -1.65 21.18 -9.69
N LEU A 174 -0.70 20.78 -10.54
CA LEU A 174 0.04 19.53 -10.36
C LEU A 174 1.18 19.70 -9.36
N LEU A 175 1.23 18.82 -8.38
CA LEU A 175 2.21 18.79 -7.30
C LEU A 175 3.05 17.51 -7.39
N ASN A 176 4.31 17.58 -6.94
CA ASN A 176 5.21 16.44 -6.97
C ASN A 176 5.14 15.58 -5.69
N ALA A 177 4.63 16.13 -4.59
CA ALA A 177 4.62 15.52 -3.28
C ALA A 177 3.32 15.85 -2.52
N THR A 178 2.90 15.00 -1.60
CA THR A 178 1.68 15.20 -0.81
C THR A 178 1.84 16.34 0.19
N ALA A 179 2.99 16.44 0.83
CA ALA A 179 3.30 17.55 1.75
C ALA A 179 3.29 18.92 1.04
N ALA A 180 3.67 18.96 -0.25
CA ALA A 180 3.58 20.18 -1.05
C ALA A 180 2.13 20.67 -1.22
N GLY A 181 1.15 19.74 -1.30
CA GLY A 181 -0.27 20.07 -1.37
C GLY A 181 -0.76 20.77 -0.11
N ARG A 182 -0.42 20.25 1.06
CA ARG A 182 -0.74 20.91 2.33
C ARG A 182 -0.08 22.29 2.42
N THR A 183 1.22 22.38 2.11
CA THR A 183 1.95 23.66 2.16
C THR A 183 1.38 24.69 1.21
N ALA A 184 1.03 24.32 -0.02
CA ALA A 184 0.40 25.20 -1.00
C ALA A 184 -0.97 25.71 -0.52
N LEU A 185 -1.75 24.84 0.15
CA LEU A 185 -3.01 25.21 0.75
C LEU A 185 -2.83 26.19 1.92
N GLU A 186 -1.87 25.95 2.82
CA GLU A 186 -1.52 26.84 3.94
C GLU A 186 -1.12 28.24 3.46
N LYS A 187 -0.42 28.32 2.32
CA LYS A 187 0.01 29.59 1.71
C LYS A 187 -1.05 30.27 0.84
N GLY A 188 -2.20 29.64 0.61
CA GLY A 188 -3.23 30.16 -0.30
C GLY A 188 -2.82 30.11 -1.79
N GLU A 189 -1.83 29.30 -2.16
CA GLU A 189 -1.41 29.08 -3.54
C GLU A 189 -2.44 28.21 -4.30
N ILE A 190 -3.16 27.37 -3.56
CA ILE A 190 -4.31 26.57 -4.00
C ILE A 190 -5.50 26.80 -3.04
N ASP A 191 -6.71 26.62 -3.55
CA ASP A 191 -7.94 26.76 -2.78
C ASP A 191 -8.38 25.44 -2.10
N ALA A 192 -8.06 24.30 -2.71
CA ALA A 192 -8.29 22.97 -2.15
C ALA A 192 -7.19 22.01 -2.57
N PHE A 193 -6.97 20.97 -1.77
CA PHE A 193 -6.05 19.88 -2.08
C PHE A 193 -6.81 18.56 -2.17
N ALA A 194 -6.73 17.90 -3.33
CA ALA A 194 -7.37 16.61 -3.60
C ALA A 194 -6.38 15.46 -3.41
N ALA A 195 -6.72 14.50 -2.57
CA ALA A 195 -5.97 13.26 -2.36
C ALA A 195 -6.87 12.21 -1.68
N ASP A 196 -6.35 11.02 -1.46
CA ASP A 196 -7.01 9.99 -0.66
C ASP A 196 -7.37 10.52 0.72
N GLN A 197 -8.60 10.33 1.16
CA GLN A 197 -9.12 10.90 2.42
C GLN A 197 -8.24 10.52 3.61
N VAL A 198 -7.80 9.27 3.70
CA VAL A 198 -6.92 8.82 4.78
C VAL A 198 -5.58 9.56 4.79
N VAL A 199 -5.05 9.90 3.63
CA VAL A 199 -3.80 10.67 3.49
C VAL A 199 -4.04 12.13 3.84
N LEU A 200 -5.17 12.72 3.42
CA LEU A 200 -5.56 14.07 3.82
C LEU A 200 -5.69 14.23 5.33
N ILE A 201 -6.31 13.24 6.01
CA ILE A 201 -6.39 13.21 7.48
C ILE A 201 -4.98 13.20 8.07
N GLY A 202 -4.10 12.35 7.58
CA GLY A 202 -2.70 12.30 8.02
C GLY A 202 -1.96 13.61 7.81
N GLN A 203 -2.18 14.30 6.67
CA GLN A 203 -1.59 15.61 6.39
C GLN A 203 -2.11 16.69 7.35
N ALA A 204 -3.40 16.72 7.63
CA ALA A 204 -3.98 17.66 8.59
C ALA A 204 -3.42 17.42 10.00
N LEU A 205 -3.33 16.15 10.45
CA LEU A 205 -2.77 15.79 11.75
C LEU A 205 -1.28 16.07 11.90
N ALA A 206 -0.53 16.10 10.79
CA ALA A 206 0.90 16.44 10.78
C ALA A 206 1.16 17.95 10.72
N ALA A 207 0.13 18.77 10.55
CA ALA A 207 0.27 20.23 10.53
C ALA A 207 0.43 20.79 11.94
N ALA A 208 1.12 21.93 12.07
CA ALA A 208 1.26 22.65 13.33
C ALA A 208 -0.10 23.16 13.86
N ASN A 209 -0.97 23.60 12.94
CA ASN A 209 -2.31 24.12 13.22
C ASN A 209 -3.37 23.21 12.58
N GLN A 210 -3.56 22.03 13.19
CA GLN A 210 -4.46 20.98 12.65
C GLN A 210 -5.91 21.47 12.51
N GLU A 211 -6.34 22.35 13.42
CA GLU A 211 -7.68 22.94 13.45
C GLU A 211 -8.01 23.83 12.26
N ASN A 212 -7.00 24.30 11.52
CA ASN A 212 -7.22 25.15 10.35
C ASN A 212 -7.73 24.39 9.13
N PHE A 213 -7.64 23.05 9.14
CA PHE A 213 -8.04 22.23 8.00
C PHE A 213 -9.41 21.62 8.20
N ALA A 214 -10.15 21.51 7.11
CA ALA A 214 -11.35 20.70 6.99
C ALA A 214 -11.23 19.75 5.80
N ILE A 215 -11.65 18.51 6.01
CA ILE A 215 -11.76 17.53 4.93
C ILE A 215 -13.23 17.41 4.58
N LEU A 216 -13.57 17.62 3.30
CA LEU A 216 -14.93 17.48 2.85
C LEU A 216 -15.38 16.03 2.98
N PRO A 217 -16.60 15.77 3.47
CA PRO A 217 -17.01 14.42 3.84
C PRO A 217 -17.22 13.49 2.65
N ASN A 218 -17.55 14.05 1.49
CA ASN A 218 -17.88 13.28 0.29
C ASN A 218 -16.59 12.85 -0.44
N VAL A 219 -16.42 11.55 -0.60
CA VAL A 219 -15.40 11.01 -1.50
C VAL A 219 -15.95 10.93 -2.91
N PHE A 220 -15.09 11.15 -3.90
CA PHE A 220 -15.47 11.13 -5.32
C PHE A 220 -14.82 9.96 -6.09
N THR A 221 -14.04 9.10 -5.40
CA THR A 221 -13.49 7.88 -5.98
C THR A 221 -13.65 6.70 -5.04
N TYR A 222 -13.36 5.50 -5.57
CA TYR A 222 -13.10 4.29 -4.82
C TYR A 222 -11.61 3.93 -4.97
N GLU A 223 -10.89 3.86 -3.86
CA GLU A 223 -9.45 3.66 -3.83
C GLU A 223 -9.08 2.40 -3.03
N PRO A 224 -9.09 1.22 -3.66
CA PRO A 224 -8.65 -0.03 -3.05
C PRO A 224 -7.11 -0.09 -3.05
N PHE A 225 -6.49 0.05 -1.89
CA PHE A 225 -5.03 -0.02 -1.77
C PHE A 225 -4.53 -1.45 -1.70
N ALA A 226 -3.38 -1.68 -2.35
CA ALA A 226 -2.62 -2.90 -2.24
C ALA A 226 -1.12 -2.59 -2.30
N LEU A 227 -0.30 -3.50 -1.81
CA LEU A 227 1.14 -3.44 -2.04
C LEU A 227 1.41 -3.88 -3.49
N ALA A 228 2.40 -3.27 -4.14
CA ALA A 228 2.75 -3.67 -5.49
C ALA A 228 4.11 -4.38 -5.52
N VAL A 229 4.20 -5.39 -6.36
CA VAL A 229 5.40 -6.19 -6.62
C VAL A 229 5.69 -6.23 -8.12
N ARG A 230 6.85 -6.72 -8.52
CA ARG A 230 7.16 -6.90 -9.94
C ARG A 230 6.10 -7.76 -10.61
N ARG A 231 5.82 -7.43 -11.87
CA ARG A 231 4.87 -8.20 -12.67
C ARG A 231 5.40 -9.62 -12.92
N ASN A 232 4.50 -10.59 -12.91
CA ASN A 232 4.76 -12.02 -13.11
C ASN A 232 5.65 -12.67 -12.03
N ASP A 233 5.79 -12.03 -10.87
CA ASP A 233 6.49 -12.61 -9.72
C ASP A 233 5.48 -13.25 -8.75
N ALA A 234 4.86 -14.34 -9.21
CA ALA A 234 3.77 -15.01 -8.51
C ALA A 234 4.22 -15.61 -7.17
N ASP A 235 5.45 -16.14 -7.09
CA ASP A 235 5.97 -16.77 -5.88
C ASP A 235 6.18 -15.75 -4.77
N PHE A 236 6.79 -14.62 -5.08
CA PHE A 236 6.97 -13.55 -4.10
C PHE A 236 5.63 -12.92 -3.69
N ARG A 237 4.75 -12.67 -4.66
CA ARG A 237 3.39 -12.18 -4.38
C ARG A 237 2.64 -13.12 -3.45
N LEU A 238 2.72 -14.43 -3.66
CA LEU A 238 2.07 -15.43 -2.81
C LEU A 238 2.58 -15.37 -1.36
N VAL A 239 3.89 -15.14 -1.15
CA VAL A 239 4.44 -14.93 0.20
C VAL A 239 3.80 -13.71 0.87
N ALA A 240 3.70 -12.60 0.15
CA ALA A 240 3.05 -11.37 0.66
C ALA A 240 1.56 -11.60 0.95
N ASP A 241 0.83 -12.26 0.05
CA ASP A 241 -0.60 -12.56 0.20
C ASP A 241 -0.87 -13.48 1.39
N ARG A 242 -0.02 -14.48 1.65
CA ARG A 242 -0.12 -15.34 2.84
C ARG A 242 0.00 -14.56 4.14
N VAL A 243 0.94 -13.61 4.21
CA VAL A 243 1.08 -12.74 5.38
C VAL A 243 -0.18 -11.91 5.60
N ILE A 244 -0.69 -11.25 4.54
CA ILE A 244 -1.88 -10.42 4.62
C ILE A 244 -3.10 -11.25 5.03
N SER A 245 -3.33 -12.40 4.37
CA SER A 245 -4.43 -13.31 4.71
C SER A 245 -4.36 -13.80 6.16
N ARG A 246 -3.16 -14.17 6.62
CA ARG A 246 -2.94 -14.61 8.01
C ARG A 246 -3.28 -13.51 9.00
N LEU A 247 -2.86 -12.26 8.75
CA LEU A 247 -3.20 -11.11 9.58
C LEU A 247 -4.72 -10.90 9.68
N TYR A 248 -5.44 -11.12 8.59
CA TYR A 248 -6.89 -11.01 8.52
C TYR A 248 -7.59 -12.17 9.25
N ARG A 249 -7.22 -13.43 8.97
CA ARG A 249 -7.80 -14.61 9.63
C ARG A 249 -7.59 -14.58 11.15
N THR A 250 -6.42 -14.16 11.60
CA THR A 250 -6.06 -14.10 13.03
C THR A 250 -6.47 -12.80 13.70
N LYS A 251 -7.07 -11.86 12.96
CA LYS A 251 -7.43 -10.51 13.42
C LYS A 251 -6.25 -9.68 13.96
N GLN A 252 -5.01 -10.09 13.69
CA GLN A 252 -3.81 -9.34 14.09
C GLN A 252 -3.74 -7.97 13.39
N ILE A 253 -4.37 -7.83 12.25
CA ILE A 253 -4.48 -6.56 11.53
C ILE A 253 -5.12 -5.45 12.38
N VAL A 254 -6.00 -5.80 13.33
CA VAL A 254 -6.64 -4.84 14.24
C VAL A 254 -5.59 -4.05 15.02
N LYS A 255 -4.56 -4.71 15.54
CA LYS A 255 -3.47 -4.04 16.28
C LYS A 255 -2.73 -3.04 15.40
N THR A 256 -2.48 -3.40 14.13
CA THR A 256 -1.82 -2.50 13.18
C THR A 256 -2.75 -1.32 12.83
N TYR A 257 -4.04 -1.59 12.66
CA TYR A 257 -5.05 -0.54 12.46
C TYR A 257 -5.09 0.43 13.64
N ASP A 258 -5.24 -0.07 14.85
CA ASP A 258 -5.35 0.76 16.06
C ASP A 258 -4.09 1.63 16.27
N LYS A 259 -2.92 1.08 15.97
CA LYS A 259 -1.65 1.82 16.05
C LYS A 259 -1.66 3.06 15.15
N TRP A 260 -2.15 2.95 13.93
CA TRP A 260 -2.01 3.99 12.91
C TRP A 260 -3.24 4.87 12.74
N PHE A 261 -4.43 4.31 12.98
CA PHE A 261 -5.72 4.97 12.75
C PHE A 261 -6.54 5.19 14.02
N GLY A 262 -6.28 4.45 15.10
CA GLY A 262 -7.11 4.43 16.31
C GLY A 262 -7.32 5.80 16.93
N LYS A 263 -6.37 6.73 16.78
CA LYS A 263 -6.50 8.10 17.33
C LYS A 263 -7.61 8.93 16.67
N PHE A 264 -7.87 8.74 15.39
CA PHE A 264 -8.85 9.53 14.63
C PHE A 264 -9.99 8.71 14.02
N SER A 265 -9.86 7.39 14.04
CA SER A 265 -10.87 6.44 13.59
C SER A 265 -10.90 5.24 14.55
N PRO A 266 -11.36 5.41 15.78
CA PRO A 266 -11.33 4.35 16.80
C PRO A 266 -12.25 3.18 16.45
N GLN A 267 -13.25 3.39 15.61
CA GLN A 267 -14.06 2.33 15.02
C GLN A 267 -13.62 2.09 13.59
N MET A 268 -13.25 0.85 13.28
CA MET A 268 -12.94 0.49 11.90
C MET A 268 -14.15 0.74 10.98
N PRO A 269 -13.96 1.42 9.84
CA PRO A 269 -15.02 1.59 8.85
C PRO A 269 -15.58 0.25 8.38
N GLN A 270 -16.90 0.19 8.14
CA GLN A 270 -17.55 -1.04 7.66
C GLN A 270 -16.91 -1.58 6.38
N ALA A 271 -16.53 -0.70 5.45
CA ALA A 271 -15.84 -1.09 4.22
C ALA A 271 -14.51 -1.80 4.50
N PHE A 272 -13.74 -1.34 5.50
CA PHE A 272 -12.48 -1.98 5.88
C PHE A 272 -12.74 -3.31 6.61
N THR A 273 -13.76 -3.40 7.45
CA THR A 273 -14.19 -4.65 8.08
C THR A 273 -14.59 -5.70 7.03
N ALA A 274 -15.37 -5.31 6.04
CA ALA A 274 -15.75 -6.19 4.93
C ALA A 274 -14.53 -6.62 4.11
N LEU A 275 -13.59 -5.71 3.82
CA LEU A 275 -12.34 -6.02 3.14
C LEU A 275 -11.56 -7.10 3.88
N ILE A 276 -11.40 -6.98 5.19
CA ILE A 276 -10.72 -7.99 6.03
C ILE A 276 -11.39 -9.36 5.87
N GLN A 277 -12.73 -9.42 5.93
CA GLN A 277 -13.48 -10.69 5.82
C GLN A 277 -13.29 -11.33 4.44
N ILE A 278 -13.40 -10.54 3.36
CA ILE A 278 -13.28 -11.04 1.98
C ILE A 278 -11.87 -11.50 1.66
N ASN A 279 -10.84 -10.82 2.20
CA ASN A 279 -9.43 -11.13 1.94
C ASN A 279 -8.79 -12.06 2.99
N ALA A 280 -9.56 -12.60 3.93
CA ALA A 280 -9.12 -13.64 4.88
C ALA A 280 -9.07 -15.02 4.20
N ILE A 281 -8.33 -15.13 3.10
CA ILE A 281 -8.25 -16.34 2.26
C ILE A 281 -7.64 -17.50 3.07
N PRO A 282 -8.23 -18.71 3.06
CA PRO A 282 -7.65 -19.88 3.71
C PRO A 282 -6.27 -20.24 3.16
N GLU A 283 -5.49 -20.98 3.99
CA GLU A 283 -4.20 -21.54 3.58
C GLU A 283 -4.39 -22.67 2.57
#